data_f020d4198dfcf4256b854d6268066a42
#
_entry.id   f020d4198dfcf4256b854d6268066a42
#
_cell.length_a   1.000
_cell.length_b   1.000
_cell.length_c   1.000
_cell.angle_alpha   90.00
_cell.angle_beta   90.00
_cell.angle_gamma   90.00
#
_symmetry.space_group_name_H-M   'P 1'
#
loop_
_entity.id
_entity.type
_entity.pdbx_description
1 polymer ?
#
loop_
_entity_poly.entity_id
_entity_poly.type
_entity_poly.pdbx_seq_one_letter_code
_entity_poly.pdbx_strand_id
1 'polypeptide(L)'
;MPYAELHCLSNYSFLLGASHPEELVERATACGYSALAITDECSLAGVVKAHVAAKRCGIKLIIGSEFNLVEGIRLIALAPSREAYAELSGLISRSRRRSPKGEYTTRLRDVIFHLKRCLIIWLPGNSDYEMGTGQQLARLCNGRIWVGCSRLLGNDEIRSFRQRWDLAQKLNLPLVACGDVRMHSASRKRLHDVLTALHHNTTVSKLGLRRLANSQQHLRTLDKLLPLYPPSLISETLRISQQCQFSLDELRYEYPEEVIPTGQDANTYLREQVALG
;
A
#
# COMPACT_ATOMS: atom_id res chain seq x y z
N MET A 1 4.51 1.19 -23.64
CA MET A 1 3.94 0.06 -22.90
C MET A 1 3.22 0.65 -21.68
N PRO A 2 1.98 0.27 -21.37
CA PRO A 2 1.28 0.75 -20.17
C PRO A 2 1.95 0.22 -18.88
N TYR A 3 1.71 0.92 -17.76
CA TYR A 3 2.27 0.58 -16.45
C TYR A 3 1.26 0.91 -15.34
N ALA A 4 1.21 0.08 -14.31
CA ALA A 4 0.47 0.34 -13.08
C ALA A 4 1.46 0.44 -11.91
N GLU A 5 1.43 1.55 -11.15
CA GLU A 5 2.19 1.66 -9.91
C GLU A 5 1.43 0.95 -8.78
N LEU A 6 2.10 0.00 -8.13
CA LEU A 6 1.49 -0.85 -7.11
C LEU A 6 1.97 -0.54 -5.69
N HIS A 7 2.89 0.42 -5.52
CA HIS A 7 3.48 0.76 -4.24
C HIS A 7 3.69 2.26 -4.09
N CYS A 8 2.71 2.94 -3.52
CA CYS A 8 2.76 4.39 -3.37
C CYS A 8 2.17 4.82 -2.01
N LEU A 9 2.99 5.51 -1.21
CA LEU A 9 2.61 6.08 0.08
C LEU A 9 2.27 7.56 -0.08
N SER A 10 1.14 7.95 0.50
CA SER A 10 0.76 9.36 0.63
C SER A 10 1.19 9.94 1.98
N ASN A 11 0.88 11.22 2.22
CA ASN A 11 1.09 11.87 3.51
C ASN A 11 0.23 11.31 4.66
N TYR A 12 -0.69 10.38 4.35
CA TYR A 12 -1.42 9.59 5.37
C TYR A 12 -0.57 8.46 5.97
N SER A 13 0.57 8.13 5.35
CA SER A 13 1.71 7.49 6.02
C SER A 13 2.52 8.57 6.70
N PHE A 14 2.14 8.90 7.95
CA PHE A 14 2.60 10.08 8.66
C PHE A 14 4.13 10.15 8.74
N LEU A 15 4.70 11.28 8.29
CA LEU A 15 6.15 11.55 8.19
C LEU A 15 6.92 10.63 7.20
N LEU A 16 6.25 9.75 6.46
CA LEU A 16 6.86 8.85 5.47
C LEU A 16 6.55 9.26 4.03
N GLY A 17 5.32 9.70 3.74
CA GLY A 17 4.93 10.21 2.42
C GLY A 17 4.96 11.75 2.39
N ALA A 18 5.46 12.33 1.29
CA ALA A 18 5.63 13.76 1.13
C ALA A 18 4.66 14.39 0.12
N SER A 19 3.55 13.71 -0.20
CA SER A 19 2.54 14.19 -1.15
C SER A 19 1.13 13.82 -0.71
N HIS A 20 0.18 14.68 -1.03
CA HIS A 20 -1.24 14.37 -0.85
C HIS A 20 -1.69 13.30 -1.84
N PRO A 21 -2.72 12.49 -1.53
CA PRO A 21 -3.26 11.48 -2.45
C PRO A 21 -3.65 12.06 -3.80
N GLU A 22 -4.23 13.26 -3.82
CA GLU A 22 -4.64 13.97 -5.03
C GLU A 22 -3.46 14.30 -5.93
N GLU A 23 -2.34 14.81 -5.36
CA GLU A 23 -1.11 15.12 -6.10
C GLU A 23 -0.50 13.86 -6.73
N LEU A 24 -0.57 12.72 -6.03
CA LEU A 24 -0.08 11.44 -6.54
C LEU A 24 -0.95 10.94 -7.71
N VAL A 25 -2.27 11.03 -7.60
CA VAL A 25 -3.20 10.62 -8.66
C VAL A 25 -3.03 11.49 -9.90
N GLU A 26 -3.02 12.82 -9.75
CA GLU A 26 -2.83 13.76 -10.84
C GLU A 26 -1.49 13.53 -11.56
N ARG A 27 -0.43 13.30 -10.79
CA ARG A 27 0.88 13.03 -11.35
C ARG A 27 0.95 11.69 -12.08
N ALA A 28 0.36 10.62 -11.54
CA ALA A 28 0.30 9.31 -12.20
C ALA A 28 -0.42 9.42 -13.54
N THR A 29 -1.54 10.15 -13.58
CA THR A 29 -2.30 10.43 -14.82
C THR A 29 -1.43 11.21 -15.81
N ALA A 30 -0.78 12.28 -15.39
CA ALA A 30 0.12 13.08 -16.23
C ALA A 30 1.32 12.29 -16.76
N CYS A 31 1.77 11.26 -16.03
CA CYS A 31 2.83 10.34 -16.48
C CYS A 31 2.31 9.23 -17.42
N GLY A 32 1.00 9.14 -17.69
CA GLY A 32 0.40 8.12 -18.54
C GLY A 32 0.30 6.74 -17.91
N TYR A 33 0.20 6.65 -16.57
CA TYR A 33 0.02 5.38 -15.88
C TYR A 33 -1.42 4.86 -16.10
N SER A 34 -1.56 3.55 -16.23
CA SER A 34 -2.86 2.88 -16.37
C SER A 34 -3.61 2.75 -15.06
N ALA A 35 -2.88 2.65 -13.95
CA ALA A 35 -3.43 2.55 -12.60
C ALA A 35 -2.40 3.03 -11.57
N LEU A 36 -2.93 3.44 -10.41
CA LEU A 36 -2.14 3.80 -9.23
C LEU A 36 -2.72 3.08 -8.01
N ALA A 37 -1.88 2.37 -7.27
CA ALA A 37 -2.23 1.88 -5.94
C ALA A 37 -1.85 2.92 -4.88
N ILE A 38 -2.76 3.23 -3.96
CA ILE A 38 -2.43 3.92 -2.71
C ILE A 38 -2.28 2.85 -1.63
N THR A 39 -1.08 2.78 -1.07
CA THR A 39 -0.66 1.72 -0.14
C THR A 39 -0.07 2.29 1.14
N ASP A 40 -0.77 3.24 1.75
CA ASP A 40 -0.35 3.87 3.01
C ASP A 40 -0.07 2.83 4.10
N GLU A 41 0.93 3.10 4.94
CA GLU A 41 1.40 2.18 5.96
C GLU A 41 0.34 1.94 7.05
N CYS A 42 -0.16 0.70 7.09
CA CYS A 42 -1.22 0.25 8.00
C CYS A 42 -2.40 1.26 8.07
N SER A 43 -2.83 1.78 6.90
CA SER A 43 -3.84 2.84 6.82
C SER A 43 -4.58 2.81 5.49
N LEU A 44 -5.88 3.16 5.54
CA LEU A 44 -6.73 3.45 4.38
C LEU A 44 -7.26 4.88 4.42
N ALA A 45 -6.71 5.74 5.29
CA ALA A 45 -7.25 7.09 5.50
C ALA A 45 -7.13 8.00 4.26
N GLY A 46 -6.14 7.78 3.39
CA GLY A 46 -5.93 8.56 2.17
C GLY A 46 -6.78 8.14 0.97
N VAL A 47 -7.43 6.94 1.02
CA VAL A 47 -8.05 6.35 -0.18
C VAL A 47 -9.27 7.11 -0.69
N VAL A 48 -10.04 7.77 0.19
CA VAL A 48 -11.22 8.55 -0.22
C VAL A 48 -10.82 9.75 -1.08
N LYS A 49 -9.79 10.49 -0.66
CA LYS A 49 -9.27 11.62 -1.44
C LYS A 49 -8.66 11.17 -2.76
N ALA A 50 -7.92 10.05 -2.73
CA ALA A 50 -7.41 9.43 -3.95
C ALA A 50 -8.52 9.00 -4.89
N HIS A 51 -9.62 8.43 -4.38
CA HIS A 51 -10.77 7.99 -5.17
C HIS A 51 -11.46 9.15 -5.89
N VAL A 52 -11.72 10.24 -5.17
CA VAL A 52 -12.32 11.45 -5.76
C VAL A 52 -11.43 12.01 -6.88
N ALA A 53 -10.11 12.09 -6.63
CA ALA A 53 -9.15 12.54 -7.63
C ALA A 53 -9.06 11.57 -8.82
N ALA A 54 -9.05 10.26 -8.58
CA ALA A 54 -8.98 9.25 -9.63
C ALA A 54 -10.19 9.29 -10.57
N LYS A 55 -11.39 9.49 -10.02
CA LYS A 55 -12.62 9.70 -10.84
C LYS A 55 -12.51 10.95 -11.72
N ARG A 56 -12.01 12.05 -11.17
CA ARG A 56 -11.82 13.31 -11.91
C ARG A 56 -10.77 13.14 -13.02
N CYS A 57 -9.68 12.42 -12.76
CA CYS A 57 -8.57 12.24 -13.69
C CYS A 57 -8.76 11.07 -14.68
N GLY A 58 -9.76 10.22 -14.48
CA GLY A 58 -10.01 9.05 -15.33
C GLY A 58 -8.97 7.94 -15.21
N ILE A 59 -8.25 7.84 -14.07
CA ILE A 59 -7.26 6.79 -13.81
C ILE A 59 -7.85 5.72 -12.87
N LYS A 60 -7.46 4.48 -13.08
CA LYS A 60 -7.85 3.39 -12.17
C LYS A 60 -7.11 3.51 -10.84
N LEU A 61 -7.85 3.57 -9.73
CA LEU A 61 -7.32 3.49 -8.39
C LEU A 61 -7.33 2.03 -7.89
N ILE A 62 -6.22 1.59 -7.31
CA ILE A 62 -6.10 0.32 -6.59
C ILE A 62 -5.96 0.65 -5.10
N ILE A 63 -6.71 -0.05 -4.26
CA ILE A 63 -6.69 0.16 -2.81
C ILE A 63 -5.84 -0.91 -2.16
N GLY A 64 -4.88 -0.49 -1.34
CA GLY A 64 -4.00 -1.37 -0.60
C GLY A 64 -3.45 -0.74 0.65
N SER A 65 -2.58 -1.47 1.34
CA SER A 65 -1.81 -0.96 2.48
C SER A 65 -0.48 -1.70 2.58
N GLU A 66 0.57 -0.97 2.94
CA GLU A 66 1.87 -1.53 3.32
C GLU A 66 1.83 -1.94 4.79
N PHE A 67 2.55 -3.02 5.12
CA PHE A 67 2.77 -3.48 6.48
C PHE A 67 4.25 -3.81 6.70
N ASN A 68 4.81 -3.29 7.80
CA ASN A 68 6.08 -3.71 8.36
C ASN A 68 5.77 -4.63 9.54
N LEU A 69 5.99 -5.93 9.39
CA LEU A 69 5.65 -6.93 10.39
C LEU A 69 6.70 -6.97 11.50
N VAL A 70 6.27 -7.40 12.69
CA VAL A 70 7.18 -7.58 13.86
C VAL A 70 8.35 -8.50 13.55
N GLU A 71 8.15 -9.47 12.65
CA GLU A 71 9.17 -10.41 12.18
C GLU A 71 10.15 -9.78 11.16
N GLY A 72 10.10 -8.47 10.91
CA GLY A 72 10.95 -7.78 9.94
C GLY A 72 10.55 -7.98 8.48
N ILE A 73 9.40 -8.57 8.22
CA ILE A 73 8.86 -8.79 6.87
C ILE A 73 8.12 -7.53 6.43
N ARG A 74 8.45 -7.01 5.25
CA ARG A 74 7.74 -5.90 4.61
C ARG A 74 6.88 -6.42 3.46
N LEU A 75 5.61 -6.07 3.44
CA LEU A 75 4.68 -6.50 2.39
C LEU A 75 3.62 -5.44 2.10
N ILE A 76 3.05 -5.54 0.91
CA ILE A 76 1.89 -4.76 0.47
C ILE A 76 0.73 -5.75 0.30
N ALA A 77 -0.43 -5.38 0.81
CA ALA A 77 -1.69 -6.07 0.56
C ALA A 77 -2.58 -5.20 -0.30
N LEU A 78 -3.02 -5.72 -1.46
CA LEU A 78 -3.96 -5.06 -2.35
C LEU A 78 -5.33 -5.72 -2.25
N ALA A 79 -6.39 -4.93 -2.31
CA ALA A 79 -7.77 -5.40 -2.22
C ALA A 79 -8.39 -5.58 -3.63
N PRO A 80 -8.46 -6.81 -4.17
CA PRO A 80 -9.06 -7.06 -5.48
C PRO A 80 -10.59 -7.00 -5.47
N SER A 81 -11.25 -7.20 -4.34
CA SER A 81 -12.71 -7.22 -4.19
C SER A 81 -13.18 -6.52 -2.91
N ARG A 82 -14.49 -6.31 -2.76
CA ARG A 82 -15.11 -5.76 -1.53
C ARG A 82 -14.78 -6.59 -0.29
N GLU A 83 -14.80 -7.91 -0.41
CA GLU A 83 -14.48 -8.83 0.71
C GLU A 83 -13.00 -8.70 1.10
N ALA A 84 -12.10 -8.58 0.13
CA ALA A 84 -10.68 -8.35 0.39
C ALA A 84 -10.44 -6.98 1.06
N TYR A 85 -11.19 -5.95 0.66
CA TYR A 85 -11.16 -4.65 1.32
C TYR A 85 -11.64 -4.74 2.78
N ALA A 86 -12.69 -5.51 3.06
CA ALA A 86 -13.17 -5.77 4.43
C ALA A 86 -12.11 -6.51 5.26
N GLU A 87 -11.45 -7.52 4.70
CA GLU A 87 -10.31 -8.22 5.35
C GLU A 87 -9.18 -7.24 5.68
N LEU A 88 -8.80 -6.39 4.72
CA LEU A 88 -7.72 -5.41 4.86
C LEU A 88 -8.05 -4.37 5.94
N SER A 89 -9.23 -3.77 5.89
CA SER A 89 -9.67 -2.77 6.89
C SER A 89 -9.79 -3.38 8.30
N GLY A 90 -10.26 -4.63 8.37
CA GLY A 90 -10.33 -5.40 9.62
C GLY A 90 -8.94 -5.66 10.22
N LEU A 91 -7.95 -6.05 9.41
CA LEU A 91 -6.57 -6.23 9.86
C LEU A 91 -5.96 -4.92 10.37
N ILE A 92 -6.12 -3.82 9.62
CA ILE A 92 -5.64 -2.49 10.01
C ILE A 92 -6.23 -2.08 11.37
N SER A 93 -7.54 -2.21 11.53
CA SER A 93 -8.23 -1.88 12.78
C SER A 93 -7.69 -2.69 13.97
N ARG A 94 -7.47 -4.00 13.80
CA ARG A 94 -6.91 -4.87 14.85
C ARG A 94 -5.48 -4.50 15.18
N SER A 95 -4.65 -4.24 14.17
CA SER A 95 -3.24 -3.88 14.34
C SER A 95 -3.06 -2.54 15.07
N ARG A 96 -3.92 -1.56 14.76
CA ARG A 96 -3.93 -0.25 15.42
C ARG A 96 -4.48 -0.32 16.85
N ARG A 97 -5.57 -1.07 17.08
CA ARG A 97 -6.20 -1.16 18.42
C ARG A 97 -5.35 -1.86 19.46
N ARG A 98 -4.39 -2.69 19.09
CA ARG A 98 -3.47 -3.39 20.02
C ARG A 98 -2.20 -2.61 20.33
N SER A 99 -2.05 -1.40 19.79
CA SER A 99 -0.85 -0.57 19.93
C SER A 99 -1.19 0.82 20.46
N PRO A 100 -0.24 1.55 21.05
CA PRO A 100 -0.42 2.95 21.41
C PRO A 100 -0.84 3.81 20.20
N LYS A 101 -1.44 4.98 20.47
CA LYS A 101 -1.84 5.93 19.42
C LYS A 101 -0.63 6.32 18.55
N GLY A 102 -0.77 6.21 17.25
CA GLY A 102 0.29 6.51 16.26
C GLY A 102 1.09 5.27 15.83
N GLU A 103 1.04 4.17 16.58
CA GLU A 103 1.72 2.92 16.29
C GLU A 103 0.78 1.83 15.78
N TYR A 104 1.35 0.73 15.33
CA TYR A 104 0.60 -0.49 15.02
C TYR A 104 1.49 -1.72 15.22
N THR A 105 0.87 -2.85 15.45
CA THR A 105 1.55 -4.14 15.60
C THR A 105 0.85 -5.16 14.72
N THR A 106 1.55 -5.66 13.70
CA THR A 106 1.07 -6.72 12.81
C THR A 106 2.10 -7.83 12.77
N ARG A 107 1.66 -9.06 12.90
CA ARG A 107 2.51 -10.27 12.81
C ARG A 107 2.17 -11.04 11.55
N LEU A 108 3.09 -11.88 11.09
CA LEU A 108 2.86 -12.73 9.92
C LEU A 108 1.60 -13.60 10.07
N ARG A 109 1.36 -14.15 11.25
CA ARG A 109 0.14 -14.91 11.55
C ARG A 109 -1.15 -14.12 11.35
N ASP A 110 -1.12 -12.81 11.63
CA ASP A 110 -2.29 -11.93 11.44
C ASP A 110 -2.59 -11.76 9.94
N VAL A 111 -1.56 -11.57 9.12
CA VAL A 111 -1.67 -11.50 7.65
C VAL A 111 -2.27 -12.79 7.10
N ILE A 112 -1.72 -13.94 7.48
CA ILE A 112 -2.16 -15.26 7.03
C ILE A 112 -3.61 -15.52 7.40
N PHE A 113 -3.99 -15.19 8.62
CA PHE A 113 -5.32 -15.49 9.14
C PHE A 113 -6.39 -14.56 8.56
N HIS A 114 -6.06 -13.28 8.37
CA HIS A 114 -7.04 -12.25 7.99
C HIS A 114 -7.06 -11.91 6.51
N LEU A 115 -5.93 -11.98 5.78
CA LEU A 115 -5.84 -11.58 4.38
C LEU A 115 -5.93 -12.78 3.42
N LYS A 116 -7.07 -13.45 3.39
CA LYS A 116 -7.26 -14.66 2.57
C LYS A 116 -7.52 -14.36 1.09
N ARG A 117 -8.02 -13.16 0.78
CA ARG A 117 -8.41 -12.73 -0.57
C ARG A 117 -7.52 -11.63 -1.14
N CYS A 118 -6.76 -10.93 -0.29
CA CYS A 118 -5.83 -9.89 -0.75
C CYS A 118 -4.71 -10.46 -1.61
N LEU A 119 -4.27 -9.67 -2.59
CA LEU A 119 -3.05 -9.94 -3.35
C LEU A 119 -1.87 -9.39 -2.55
N ILE A 120 -0.81 -10.18 -2.40
CA ILE A 120 0.33 -9.84 -1.55
C ILE A 120 1.56 -9.57 -2.42
N ILE A 121 2.19 -8.42 -2.24
CA ILE A 121 3.50 -8.15 -2.82
C ILE A 121 4.51 -8.14 -1.67
N TRP A 122 5.35 -9.14 -1.62
CA TRP A 122 6.42 -9.22 -0.65
C TRP A 122 7.61 -8.38 -1.11
N LEU A 123 8.15 -7.57 -0.20
CA LEU A 123 9.29 -6.69 -0.42
C LEU A 123 10.49 -7.24 0.37
N PRO A 124 11.23 -8.23 -0.16
CA PRO A 124 12.35 -8.81 0.57
C PRO A 124 13.46 -7.79 0.81
N GLY A 125 14.07 -7.87 1.99
CA GLY A 125 15.31 -7.18 2.31
C GLY A 125 16.52 -7.77 1.60
N ASN A 126 17.68 -7.65 2.23
CA ASN A 126 18.94 -8.20 1.71
C ASN A 126 19.56 -9.18 2.73
N SER A 127 18.74 -9.90 3.52
CA SER A 127 19.19 -10.81 4.55
C SER A 127 19.20 -12.28 4.08
N ASP A 128 20.02 -13.12 4.68
CA ASP A 128 20.09 -14.56 4.38
C ASP A 128 18.83 -15.32 4.83
N TYR A 129 17.99 -14.72 5.68
CA TYR A 129 16.73 -15.30 6.17
C TYR A 129 15.57 -15.23 5.17
N GLU A 130 15.70 -14.49 4.07
CA GLU A 130 14.64 -14.26 3.10
C GLU A 130 14.14 -15.55 2.45
N MET A 131 14.99 -16.57 2.28
CA MET A 131 14.59 -17.84 1.68
C MET A 131 13.52 -18.56 2.51
N GLY A 132 13.73 -18.68 3.84
CA GLY A 132 12.77 -19.33 4.75
C GLY A 132 11.44 -18.56 4.80
N THR A 133 11.52 -17.23 4.91
CA THR A 133 10.36 -16.33 4.87
C THR A 133 9.58 -16.49 3.56
N GLY A 134 10.28 -16.47 2.42
CA GLY A 134 9.68 -16.62 1.11
C GLY A 134 8.99 -17.98 0.92
N GLN A 135 9.60 -19.09 1.37
CA GLN A 135 8.97 -20.41 1.36
C GLN A 135 7.68 -20.45 2.18
N GLN A 136 7.69 -19.84 3.36
CA GLN A 136 6.52 -19.75 4.21
C GLN A 136 5.40 -18.93 3.54
N LEU A 137 5.73 -17.74 3.05
CA LEU A 137 4.77 -16.87 2.35
C LEU A 137 4.21 -17.54 1.08
N ALA A 138 5.05 -18.22 0.27
CA ALA A 138 4.63 -18.92 -0.93
C ALA A 138 3.58 -20.00 -0.64
N ARG A 139 3.79 -20.78 0.44
CA ARG A 139 2.84 -21.82 0.87
C ARG A 139 1.51 -21.24 1.36
N LEU A 140 1.57 -20.14 2.12
CA LEU A 140 0.41 -19.57 2.82
C LEU A 140 -0.44 -18.66 1.92
N CYS A 141 0.20 -18.00 0.95
CA CYS A 141 -0.48 -17.08 0.02
C CYS A 141 -0.72 -17.69 -1.37
N ASN A 142 -0.74 -18.97 -1.50
CA ASN A 142 -0.80 -19.78 -2.74
C ASN A 142 -1.43 -19.05 -3.94
N GLY A 143 -0.63 -18.77 -4.98
CA GLY A 143 -1.06 -18.09 -6.21
C GLY A 143 -1.40 -16.60 -6.09
N ARG A 144 -1.32 -16.00 -4.90
CA ARG A 144 -1.65 -14.60 -4.63
C ARG A 144 -0.47 -13.79 -4.09
N ILE A 145 0.75 -14.21 -4.42
CA ILE A 145 1.97 -13.55 -3.93
C ILE A 145 2.94 -13.28 -5.08
N TRP A 146 3.58 -12.12 -5.01
CA TRP A 146 4.64 -11.65 -5.89
C TRP A 146 5.84 -11.16 -5.08
N VAL A 147 7.01 -11.22 -5.68
CA VAL A 147 8.21 -10.55 -5.15
C VAL A 147 8.30 -9.17 -5.78
N GLY A 148 8.21 -8.12 -4.96
CA GLY A 148 8.32 -6.74 -5.40
C GLY A 148 9.75 -6.31 -5.66
N CYS A 149 10.00 -5.69 -6.82
CA CYS A 149 11.29 -5.15 -7.22
C CYS A 149 11.20 -3.65 -7.46
N SER A 150 11.97 -2.86 -6.72
CA SER A 150 12.11 -1.42 -6.95
C SER A 150 13.49 -1.10 -7.55
N ARG A 151 13.53 -0.15 -8.48
CA ARG A 151 14.75 0.35 -9.13
C ARG A 151 14.96 1.82 -8.73
N LEU A 152 15.75 2.04 -7.69
CA LEU A 152 15.95 3.35 -7.05
C LEU A 152 17.28 4.02 -7.41
N LEU A 153 18.06 3.42 -8.30
CA LEU A 153 19.35 3.94 -8.82
C LEU A 153 20.35 4.27 -7.69
N GLY A 154 20.40 3.42 -6.68
CA GLY A 154 21.37 3.48 -5.58
C GLY A 154 22.64 2.69 -5.89
N ASN A 155 23.65 2.80 -5.03
CA ASN A 155 24.98 2.17 -5.24
C ASN A 155 24.91 0.63 -5.36
N ASP A 156 24.05 -0.04 -4.56
CA ASP A 156 23.95 -1.50 -4.54
C ASP A 156 22.75 -2.05 -5.33
N GLU A 157 22.16 -1.24 -6.19
CA GLU A 157 20.90 -1.56 -6.83
C GLU A 157 20.96 -2.79 -7.72
N ILE A 158 22.02 -2.91 -8.55
CA ILE A 158 22.19 -4.06 -9.46
C ILE A 158 22.29 -5.36 -8.66
N ARG A 159 23.05 -5.33 -7.56
CA ARG A 159 23.20 -6.46 -6.65
C ARG A 159 21.85 -6.84 -6.00
N SER A 160 21.15 -5.86 -5.45
CA SER A 160 19.86 -6.06 -4.80
C SER A 160 18.79 -6.57 -5.77
N PHE A 161 18.78 -6.07 -7.02
CA PHE A 161 17.91 -6.56 -8.07
C PHE A 161 18.20 -8.02 -8.41
N ARG A 162 19.47 -8.37 -8.59
CA ARG A 162 19.90 -9.74 -8.88
C ARG A 162 19.51 -10.70 -7.75
N GLN A 163 19.76 -10.33 -6.50
CA GLN A 163 19.38 -11.12 -5.33
C GLN A 163 17.87 -11.40 -5.28
N ARG A 164 17.03 -10.39 -5.54
CA ARG A 164 15.56 -10.58 -5.59
C ARG A 164 15.15 -11.44 -6.77
N TRP A 165 15.80 -11.29 -7.91
CA TRP A 165 15.57 -12.14 -9.07
C TRP A 165 15.87 -13.61 -8.78
N ASP A 166 17.06 -13.91 -8.26
CA ASP A 166 17.49 -15.27 -7.92
C ASP A 166 16.59 -15.88 -6.82
N LEU A 167 16.20 -15.08 -5.82
CA LEU A 167 15.26 -15.49 -4.77
C LEU A 167 13.91 -15.89 -5.36
N ALA A 168 13.34 -15.06 -6.22
CA ALA A 168 12.06 -15.32 -6.85
C ALA A 168 12.10 -16.59 -7.74
N GLN A 169 13.19 -16.78 -8.50
CA GLN A 169 13.37 -18.01 -9.30
C GLN A 169 13.44 -19.25 -8.41
N LYS A 170 14.23 -19.23 -7.33
CA LYS A 170 14.33 -20.36 -6.39
C LYS A 170 13.01 -20.70 -5.70
N LEU A 171 12.17 -19.68 -5.46
CA LEU A 171 10.87 -19.83 -4.81
C LEU A 171 9.74 -20.12 -5.82
N ASN A 172 10.03 -20.06 -7.12
CA ASN A 172 9.02 -20.11 -8.18
C ASN A 172 7.90 -19.07 -8.00
N LEU A 173 8.27 -17.84 -7.61
CA LEU A 173 7.37 -16.71 -7.43
C LEU A 173 7.53 -15.70 -8.57
N PRO A 174 6.44 -15.09 -9.05
CA PRO A 174 6.53 -14.02 -10.03
C PRO A 174 7.12 -12.76 -9.42
N LEU A 175 7.97 -12.05 -10.19
CA LEU A 175 8.45 -10.72 -9.85
C LEU A 175 7.53 -9.65 -10.43
N VAL A 176 7.43 -8.53 -9.72
CA VAL A 176 6.65 -7.37 -10.17
C VAL A 176 7.42 -6.07 -9.92
N ALA A 177 7.33 -5.13 -10.86
CA ALA A 177 7.90 -3.80 -10.71
C ALA A 177 7.12 -2.99 -9.68
N CYS A 178 7.84 -2.27 -8.80
CA CYS A 178 7.29 -1.37 -7.79
C CYS A 178 8.13 -0.09 -7.73
N GLY A 179 7.49 1.06 -7.55
CA GLY A 179 8.18 2.35 -7.46
C GLY A 179 8.72 2.68 -6.07
N ASP A 180 8.17 2.07 -5.01
CA ASP A 180 8.38 2.50 -3.62
C ASP A 180 8.19 4.02 -3.48
N VAL A 181 7.10 4.52 -4.06
CA VAL A 181 6.84 5.95 -4.23
C VAL A 181 6.48 6.60 -2.91
N ARG A 182 7.16 7.71 -2.59
CA ARG A 182 6.93 8.52 -1.38
C ARG A 182 6.62 9.98 -1.67
N MET A 183 6.67 10.36 -2.94
CA MET A 183 6.40 11.72 -3.39
C MET A 183 5.94 11.74 -4.85
N HIS A 184 5.13 12.73 -5.24
CA HIS A 184 4.66 12.83 -6.62
C HIS A 184 5.74 13.34 -7.59
N SER A 185 6.69 14.14 -7.12
CA SER A 185 7.76 14.73 -7.94
C SER A 185 9.10 14.73 -7.21
N ALA A 186 10.21 14.73 -7.98
CA ALA A 186 11.58 14.74 -7.44
C ALA A 186 11.87 15.99 -6.57
N SER A 187 11.23 17.12 -6.86
CA SER A 187 11.40 18.38 -6.11
C SER A 187 10.92 18.27 -4.65
N ARG A 188 9.98 17.35 -4.36
CA ARG A 188 9.47 17.09 -3.00
C ARG A 188 10.48 16.39 -2.08
N LYS A 189 11.62 15.94 -2.61
CA LYS A 189 12.66 15.32 -1.78
C LYS A 189 13.09 16.20 -0.59
N ARG A 190 13.18 17.51 -0.78
CA ARG A 190 13.52 18.42 0.33
C ARG A 190 12.50 18.37 1.46
N LEU A 191 11.20 18.34 1.12
CA LEU A 191 10.15 18.18 2.11
C LEU A 191 10.23 16.80 2.77
N HIS A 192 10.45 15.72 1.99
CA HIS A 192 10.63 14.38 2.53
C HIS A 192 11.81 14.30 3.52
N ASP A 193 12.94 14.95 3.23
CA ASP A 193 14.10 15.00 4.15
C ASP A 193 13.72 15.69 5.48
N VAL A 194 12.90 16.76 5.44
CA VAL A 194 12.39 17.40 6.65
C VAL A 194 11.45 16.50 7.44
N LEU A 195 10.50 15.83 6.75
CA LEU A 195 9.59 14.86 7.39
C LEU A 195 10.36 13.71 8.03
N THR A 196 11.39 13.20 7.37
CA THR A 196 12.28 12.17 7.92
C THR A 196 13.03 12.67 9.14
N ALA A 197 13.49 13.91 9.15
CA ALA A 197 14.16 14.52 10.31
C ALA A 197 13.22 14.65 11.50
N LEU A 198 11.97 15.05 11.26
CA LEU A 198 10.92 15.10 12.30
C LEU A 198 10.59 13.70 12.83
N HIS A 199 10.47 12.70 11.93
CA HIS A 199 10.22 11.31 12.33
C HIS A 199 11.28 10.76 13.27
N HIS A 200 12.55 11.12 13.05
CA HIS A 200 13.67 10.69 13.87
C HIS A 200 14.06 11.68 14.97
N ASN A 201 13.26 12.70 15.21
CA ASN A 201 13.52 13.75 16.18
C ASN A 201 14.95 14.32 16.06
N THR A 202 15.36 14.69 14.85
CA THR A 202 16.69 15.18 14.52
C THR A 202 16.64 16.31 13.47
N THR A 203 17.80 16.85 13.10
CA THR A 203 17.89 17.84 12.01
C THR A 203 18.23 17.17 10.68
N VAL A 204 17.90 17.82 9.56
CA VAL A 204 18.19 17.30 8.21
C VAL A 204 19.69 17.04 8.02
N SER A 205 20.57 17.88 8.58
CA SER A 205 22.03 17.71 8.51
C SER A 205 22.55 16.48 9.25
N LYS A 206 21.81 16.02 10.27
CA LYS A 206 22.18 14.85 11.11
C LYS A 206 21.52 13.55 10.68
N LEU A 207 20.71 13.52 9.62
CA LEU A 207 20.02 12.31 9.16
C LEU A 207 20.97 11.19 8.72
N GLY A 208 22.11 11.54 8.13
CA GLY A 208 23.07 10.55 7.62
C GLY A 208 22.41 9.59 6.61
N LEU A 209 22.55 8.29 6.81
CA LEU A 209 22.00 7.22 5.97
C LEU A 209 20.48 7.06 6.07
N ARG A 210 19.80 7.73 7.01
CA ARG A 210 18.33 7.73 7.10
C ARG A 210 17.67 8.56 6.02
N ARG A 211 18.43 9.48 5.40
CA ARG A 211 17.99 10.29 4.28
C ARG A 211 17.97 9.45 3.01
N LEU A 212 16.95 9.62 2.16
CA LEU A 212 16.94 8.99 0.84
C LEU A 212 18.21 9.39 0.07
N ALA A 213 18.91 8.42 -0.49
CA ALA A 213 20.15 8.64 -1.23
C ALA A 213 19.95 9.56 -2.44
N ASN A 214 18.78 9.50 -3.04
CA ASN A 214 18.40 10.30 -4.22
C ASN A 214 16.89 10.59 -4.21
N SER A 215 16.38 11.18 -5.28
CA SER A 215 14.95 11.52 -5.43
C SER A 215 14.14 10.48 -6.21
N GLN A 216 14.63 9.25 -6.40
CA GLN A 216 14.00 8.28 -7.31
C GLN A 216 12.68 7.68 -6.80
N GLN A 217 12.37 7.84 -5.51
CA GLN A 217 11.08 7.43 -4.93
C GLN A 217 9.95 8.43 -5.27
N HIS A 218 9.89 8.86 -6.53
CA HIS A 218 8.83 9.70 -7.07
C HIS A 218 8.17 9.06 -8.30
N LEU A 219 6.99 9.54 -8.68
CA LEU A 219 6.30 9.10 -9.90
C LEU A 219 7.06 9.59 -11.13
N ARG A 220 7.78 8.68 -11.78
CA ARG A 220 8.63 8.93 -12.96
C ARG A 220 7.80 8.86 -14.23
N THR A 221 8.20 9.59 -15.26
CA THR A 221 7.62 9.44 -16.61
C THR A 221 7.94 8.05 -17.18
N LEU A 222 7.09 7.53 -18.07
CA LEU A 222 7.23 6.16 -18.61
C LEU A 222 8.54 5.98 -19.38
N ASP A 223 9.03 7.00 -20.09
CA ASP A 223 10.31 6.99 -20.79
C ASP A 223 11.51 6.74 -19.86
N LYS A 224 11.43 7.22 -18.61
CA LYS A 224 12.46 7.01 -17.58
C LYS A 224 12.26 5.71 -16.78
N LEU A 225 11.03 5.25 -16.65
CA LEU A 225 10.71 4.09 -15.83
C LEU A 225 10.86 2.78 -16.60
N LEU A 226 10.30 2.68 -17.79
CA LEU A 226 10.25 1.43 -18.54
C LEU A 226 11.62 0.81 -18.84
N PRO A 227 12.67 1.58 -19.20
CA PRO A 227 13.99 1.01 -19.45
C PRO A 227 14.66 0.38 -18.23
N LEU A 228 14.16 0.66 -17.01
CA LEU A 228 14.74 0.13 -15.77
C LEU A 228 14.33 -1.31 -15.48
N TYR A 229 13.28 -1.81 -16.12
CA TYR A 229 12.71 -3.11 -15.82
C TYR A 229 12.62 -4.00 -17.07
N PRO A 230 12.83 -5.32 -16.92
CA PRO A 230 12.42 -6.27 -17.93
C PRO A 230 10.92 -6.13 -18.26
N PRO A 231 10.50 -6.26 -19.53
CA PRO A 231 9.10 -6.12 -19.92
C PRO A 231 8.14 -7.06 -19.15
N SER A 232 8.60 -8.22 -18.72
CA SER A 232 7.82 -9.17 -17.92
C SER A 232 7.36 -8.61 -16.59
N LEU A 233 8.23 -7.84 -15.88
CA LEU A 233 7.89 -7.23 -14.60
C LEU A 233 6.86 -6.11 -14.77
N ILE A 234 6.93 -5.38 -15.88
CA ILE A 234 5.95 -4.35 -16.23
C ILE A 234 4.59 -4.98 -16.57
N SER A 235 4.59 -6.04 -17.40
CA SER A 235 3.36 -6.77 -17.74
C SER A 235 2.67 -7.34 -16.49
N GLU A 236 3.45 -7.75 -15.51
CA GLU A 236 2.92 -8.29 -14.26
C GLU A 236 2.19 -7.22 -13.43
N THR A 237 2.61 -5.93 -13.49
CA THR A 237 1.87 -4.84 -12.84
C THR A 237 0.46 -4.70 -13.40
N LEU A 238 0.31 -4.88 -14.70
CA LEU A 238 -1.00 -4.82 -15.37
C LEU A 238 -1.86 -6.02 -15.03
N ARG A 239 -1.27 -7.23 -14.95
CA ARG A 239 -1.98 -8.44 -14.54
C ARG A 239 -2.55 -8.32 -13.14
N ILE A 240 -1.80 -7.78 -12.18
CA ILE A 240 -2.27 -7.48 -10.83
C ILE A 240 -3.36 -6.40 -10.88
N SER A 241 -3.14 -5.32 -11.61
CA SER A 241 -4.12 -4.25 -11.77
C SER A 241 -5.45 -4.77 -12.33
N GLN A 242 -5.42 -5.69 -13.29
CA GLN A 242 -6.62 -6.29 -13.87
C GLN A 242 -7.41 -7.13 -12.86
N GLN A 243 -6.75 -7.77 -11.90
CA GLN A 243 -7.40 -8.53 -10.83
C GLN A 243 -8.07 -7.60 -9.80
N CYS A 244 -7.55 -6.38 -9.59
CA CYS A 244 -8.10 -5.42 -8.65
C CYS A 244 -9.31 -4.70 -9.28
N GLN A 245 -10.53 -5.18 -9.01
CA GLN A 245 -11.76 -4.61 -9.57
C GLN A 245 -12.54 -3.75 -8.57
N PHE A 246 -12.21 -3.84 -7.29
CA PHE A 246 -12.91 -3.14 -6.22
C PHE A 246 -12.82 -1.61 -6.37
N SER A 247 -13.95 -0.95 -6.21
CA SER A 247 -14.08 0.51 -6.12
C SER A 247 -14.81 0.91 -4.84
N LEU A 248 -14.46 2.07 -4.25
CA LEU A 248 -15.21 2.62 -3.12
C LEU A 248 -16.68 2.93 -3.49
N ASP A 249 -17.02 3.07 -4.76
CA ASP A 249 -18.42 3.24 -5.22
C ASP A 249 -19.30 2.00 -4.91
N GLU A 250 -18.69 0.82 -4.66
CA GLU A 250 -19.40 -0.39 -4.24
C GLU A 250 -19.81 -0.37 -2.77
N LEU A 251 -19.24 0.54 -1.98
CA LEU A 251 -19.56 0.68 -0.56
C LEU A 251 -20.86 1.46 -0.44
N ARG A 252 -21.95 0.75 -0.15
CA ARG A 252 -23.23 1.38 0.23
C ARG A 252 -23.20 1.62 1.74
N TYR A 253 -23.61 2.81 2.13
CA TYR A 253 -23.83 3.10 3.54
C TYR A 253 -25.13 2.42 3.94
N GLU A 254 -25.02 1.32 4.64
CA GLU A 254 -26.15 0.67 5.30
C GLU A 254 -26.23 1.27 6.70
N TYR A 255 -27.27 2.05 6.96
CA TYR A 255 -27.57 2.47 8.34
C TYR A 255 -27.80 1.22 9.16
N PRO A 256 -27.23 1.13 10.39
CA PRO A 256 -27.60 0.05 11.30
C PRO A 256 -29.12 0.02 11.41
N GLU A 257 -29.73 -1.15 11.31
CA GLU A 257 -31.13 -1.30 11.65
C GLU A 257 -31.31 -0.83 13.09
N GLU A 258 -32.22 0.09 13.30
CA GLU A 258 -32.54 0.58 14.64
C GLU A 258 -33.04 -0.60 15.48
N VAL A 259 -32.48 -0.76 16.69
CA VAL A 259 -32.91 -1.80 17.63
C VAL A 259 -34.26 -1.36 18.24
N ILE A 260 -35.33 -1.55 17.48
CA ILE A 260 -36.71 -1.20 17.87
C ILE A 260 -37.44 -2.49 18.20
N PRO A 261 -38.18 -2.55 19.31
CA PRO A 261 -39.04 -3.69 19.60
C PRO A 261 -40.07 -3.94 18.48
N THR A 262 -40.31 -5.21 18.17
CA THR A 262 -41.24 -5.61 17.13
C THR A 262 -42.61 -4.96 17.32
N GLY A 263 -43.10 -4.22 16.34
CA GLY A 263 -44.41 -3.55 16.38
C GLY A 263 -44.41 -2.11 16.85
N GLN A 264 -43.22 -1.51 17.12
CA GLN A 264 -43.08 -0.09 17.42
C GLN A 264 -42.39 0.63 16.23
N ASP A 265 -42.68 1.92 16.08
CA ASP A 265 -41.93 2.77 15.17
C ASP A 265 -40.80 3.51 15.92
N ALA A 266 -39.73 3.90 15.19
CA ALA A 266 -38.52 4.50 15.72
C ALA A 266 -38.78 5.77 16.55
N ASN A 267 -39.70 6.62 16.08
CA ASN A 267 -40.01 7.89 16.75
C ASN A 267 -40.75 7.68 18.08
N THR A 268 -41.68 6.73 18.12
CA THR A 268 -42.44 6.38 19.33
C THR A 268 -41.50 5.76 20.36
N TYR A 269 -40.66 4.79 19.94
CA TYR A 269 -39.70 4.16 20.81
C TYR A 269 -38.68 5.16 21.38
N LEU A 270 -38.15 6.07 20.54
CA LEU A 270 -37.23 7.10 20.99
C LEU A 270 -37.87 8.04 22.03
N ARG A 271 -39.12 8.48 21.79
CA ARG A 271 -39.86 9.31 22.78
C ARG A 271 -40.06 8.63 24.11
N GLU A 272 -40.40 7.34 24.08
CA GLU A 272 -40.56 6.53 25.30
C GLU A 272 -39.22 6.41 26.06
N GLN A 273 -38.11 6.14 25.35
CA GLN A 273 -36.81 6.05 26.00
C GLN A 273 -36.34 7.41 26.55
N VAL A 274 -36.59 8.51 25.87
CA VAL A 274 -36.28 9.86 26.38
C VAL A 274 -37.16 10.20 27.61
N ALA A 275 -38.39 9.72 27.68
CA ALA A 275 -39.26 9.94 28.84
C ALA A 275 -38.87 9.10 30.08
N LEU A 276 -38.16 8.01 29.85
CA LEU A 276 -37.69 7.09 30.92
C LEU A 276 -36.32 7.47 31.49
N GLY A 277 -35.48 8.24 30.75
CA GLY A 277 -34.10 8.60 31.12
C GLY A 277 -33.87 10.03 31.39
#